data_111b4a7260036c0fdb6832e2dc9861a8
#
_entry.id   111b4a7260036c0fdb6832e2dc9861a8
#
_cell.length_a   1.000
_cell.length_b   1.000
_cell.length_c   1.000
_cell.angle_alpha   90.00
_cell.angle_beta   90.00
_cell.angle_gamma   90.00
#
_symmetry.space_group_name_H-M   'P 1'
#
loop_
_entity.id
_entity.type
_entity.pdbx_description
1 polymer ?
#
loop_
_entity_poly.entity_id
_entity_poly.type
_entity_poly.pdbx_seq_one_letter_code
_entity_poly.pdbx_strand_id
1 'polypeptide(L)'
;MYYLIVIVLLFLAELFYFKVADRCNIIDKPNERSSHTRITLRGGGIIFYFGALSYFLTSGFEYPWFMLALTLVSFISFVDDIRSTSQKLRLLFHFSAMVLMFYQWGLFSLSWWWIIVALIVCTGIINAYNFMDGINGITGGYSLVILVALAYINREIVPFVEEGFIYTVLCSVLVFCFFNFRKKAKCFAGDVGSVSIAFILLFLIGKLIIQTEDFSWIVLLAVYGVDSVLTIIHRLMLHENIGLPHRKHLYQIMANELKVPHVMVSSVYMLVQAIIIIGYIICLNDGYRYLAGTILALSLLYICFMKTFFRLHKCV
;
A
#
# COMPACT_ATOMS: atom_id res chain seq x y z
N MET A 1 -23.57 13.46 6.92
CA MET A 1 -22.98 14.38 7.92
C MET A 1 -21.79 13.75 8.66
N TYR A 2 -21.85 12.49 9.09
CA TYR A 2 -20.78 11.79 9.79
C TYR A 2 -19.43 11.83 9.05
N TYR A 3 -19.34 11.34 7.80
CA TYR A 3 -18.08 11.33 7.03
C TYR A 3 -17.50 12.72 6.74
N LEU A 4 -18.35 13.75 6.67
CA LEU A 4 -17.89 15.13 6.55
C LEU A 4 -17.15 15.56 7.83
N ILE A 5 -17.67 15.20 9.00
CA ILE A 5 -17.00 15.45 10.28
C ILE A 5 -15.68 14.69 10.35
N VAL A 6 -15.69 13.40 9.98
CA VAL A 6 -14.48 12.57 9.96
C VAL A 6 -13.40 13.19 9.05
N ILE A 7 -13.74 13.61 7.83
CA ILE A 7 -12.79 14.22 6.90
C ILE A 7 -12.20 15.53 7.47
N VAL A 8 -13.03 16.36 8.11
CA VAL A 8 -12.55 17.61 8.73
C VAL A 8 -11.61 17.32 9.90
N LEU A 9 -11.96 16.36 10.77
CA LEU A 9 -11.11 15.98 11.90
C LEU A 9 -9.78 15.39 11.43
N LEU A 10 -9.80 14.51 10.43
CA LEU A 10 -8.59 13.95 9.82
C LEU A 10 -7.74 15.03 9.14
N PHE A 11 -8.36 15.98 8.45
CA PHE A 11 -7.65 17.11 7.85
C PHE A 11 -6.96 17.98 8.90
N LEU A 12 -7.63 18.28 10.01
CA LEU A 12 -7.05 19.01 11.13
C LEU A 12 -5.94 18.22 11.82
N ALA A 13 -6.11 16.92 11.98
CA ALA A 13 -5.10 16.01 12.52
C ALA A 13 -3.83 16.02 11.65
N GLU A 14 -3.97 15.97 10.32
CA GLU A 14 -2.85 16.01 9.38
C GLU A 14 -2.12 17.37 9.46
N LEU A 15 -2.85 18.50 9.54
CA LEU A 15 -2.24 19.81 9.73
C LEU A 15 -1.50 19.92 11.08
N PHE A 16 -2.06 19.32 12.14
CA PHE A 16 -1.40 19.23 13.43
C PHE A 16 -0.13 18.38 13.35
N TYR A 17 -0.20 17.23 12.69
CA TYR A 17 0.95 16.37 12.43
C TYR A 17 2.09 17.14 11.73
N PHE A 18 1.79 17.94 10.71
CA PHE A 18 2.82 18.75 10.03
C PHE A 18 3.58 19.68 10.99
N LYS A 19 2.88 20.29 11.94
CA LYS A 19 3.54 21.13 12.96
C LYS A 19 4.45 20.32 13.88
N VAL A 20 4.01 19.11 14.26
CA VAL A 20 4.81 18.20 15.09
C VAL A 20 6.00 17.69 14.29
N ALA A 21 5.81 17.23 13.08
CA ALA A 21 6.87 16.70 12.21
C ALA A 21 7.95 17.74 11.92
N ASP A 22 7.56 19.00 11.66
CA ASP A 22 8.48 20.11 11.47
C ASP A 22 9.31 20.40 12.73
N ARG A 23 8.66 20.49 13.90
CA ARG A 23 9.34 20.72 15.18
C ARG A 23 10.28 19.58 15.59
N CYS A 24 9.91 18.34 15.27
CA CYS A 24 10.68 17.14 15.61
C CYS A 24 11.69 16.75 14.53
N ASN A 25 11.82 17.54 13.44
CA ASN A 25 12.67 17.25 12.28
C ASN A 25 12.39 15.86 11.66
N ILE A 26 11.11 15.46 11.60
CA ILE A 26 10.70 14.23 10.90
C ILE A 26 10.59 14.56 9.41
N ILE A 27 11.74 14.57 8.74
CA ILE A 27 11.91 15.01 7.36
C ILE A 27 12.66 13.98 6.53
N ASP A 28 12.33 13.93 5.25
CA ASP A 28 13.11 13.20 4.26
C ASP A 28 14.03 14.18 3.52
N LYS A 29 15.34 13.93 3.64
CA LYS A 29 16.38 14.70 2.93
C LYS A 29 16.72 13.99 1.63
N PRO A 30 16.75 14.72 0.49
CA PRO A 30 17.17 14.13 -0.77
C PRO A 30 18.54 13.46 -0.66
N ASN A 31 18.66 12.26 -1.19
CA ASN A 31 19.89 11.53 -1.34
C ASN A 31 20.01 10.99 -2.79
N GLU A 32 21.10 10.33 -3.12
CA GLU A 32 21.35 9.82 -4.49
C GLU A 32 20.28 8.83 -4.99
N ARG A 33 19.52 8.23 -4.08
CA ARG A 33 18.44 7.26 -4.38
C ARG A 33 17.08 7.88 -4.42
N SER A 34 16.93 9.11 -3.95
CA SER A 34 15.65 9.81 -3.89
C SER A 34 15.15 10.21 -5.27
N SER A 35 13.85 10.06 -5.51
CA SER A 35 13.18 10.61 -6.70
C SER A 35 12.77 12.08 -6.52
N HIS A 36 13.03 12.67 -5.35
CA HIS A 36 12.71 14.06 -5.03
C HIS A 36 13.99 14.88 -4.79
N THR A 37 13.89 16.20 -4.96
CA THR A 37 15.02 17.14 -4.86
C THR A 37 14.89 18.14 -3.71
N ARG A 38 13.83 18.03 -2.90
CA ARG A 38 13.50 18.97 -1.82
C ARG A 38 13.30 18.24 -0.51
N ILE A 39 13.67 18.88 0.58
CA ILE A 39 13.33 18.41 1.93
C ILE A 39 11.80 18.43 2.06
N THR A 40 11.23 17.31 2.47
CA THR A 40 9.78 17.11 2.59
C THR A 40 9.48 16.42 3.92
N LEU A 41 8.36 16.74 4.55
CA LEU A 41 7.92 16.08 5.78
C LEU A 41 7.69 14.59 5.51
N ARG A 42 8.12 13.71 6.42
CA ARG A 42 7.96 12.25 6.34
C ARG A 42 6.86 11.80 7.29
N GLY A 43 6.24 10.65 7.03
CA GLY A 43 5.28 10.03 7.94
C GLY A 43 3.86 10.62 7.90
N GLY A 44 3.52 11.46 6.89
CA GLY A 44 2.16 11.97 6.73
C GLY A 44 1.10 10.87 6.52
N GLY A 45 1.53 9.67 6.10
CA GLY A 45 0.66 8.51 5.99
C GLY A 45 0.14 7.94 7.32
N ILE A 46 0.57 8.46 8.47
CA ILE A 46 -0.02 8.12 9.77
C ILE A 46 -1.53 8.39 9.80
N ILE A 47 -2.02 9.26 8.92
CA ILE A 47 -3.45 9.56 8.83
C ILE A 47 -4.29 8.34 8.43
N PHE A 48 -3.73 7.35 7.76
CA PHE A 48 -4.43 6.10 7.44
C PHE A 48 -4.78 5.30 8.70
N TYR A 49 -3.84 5.24 9.66
CA TYR A 49 -4.10 4.68 10.97
C TYR A 49 -5.25 5.42 11.68
N PHE A 50 -5.26 6.74 11.66
CA PHE A 50 -6.34 7.53 12.27
C PHE A 50 -7.68 7.35 11.55
N GLY A 51 -7.69 7.09 10.23
CA GLY A 51 -8.89 6.71 9.51
C GLY A 51 -9.51 5.41 10.03
N ALA A 52 -8.68 4.36 10.19
CA ALA A 52 -9.12 3.09 10.77
C ALA A 52 -9.52 3.24 12.25
N LEU A 53 -8.76 4.00 13.03
CA LEU A 53 -9.05 4.27 14.45
C LEU A 53 -10.38 5.01 14.61
N SER A 54 -10.71 5.96 13.74
CA SER A 54 -11.98 6.68 13.81
C SER A 54 -13.20 5.75 13.66
N TYR A 55 -13.11 4.77 12.74
CA TYR A 55 -14.10 3.72 12.64
C TYR A 55 -14.17 2.87 13.90
N PHE A 56 -13.04 2.36 14.36
CA PHE A 56 -12.96 1.49 15.53
C PHE A 56 -13.63 2.11 16.78
N LEU A 57 -13.42 3.40 17.02
CA LEU A 57 -14.00 4.12 18.16
C LEU A 57 -15.50 4.37 18.02
N THR A 58 -16.03 4.41 16.79
CA THR A 58 -17.45 4.74 16.53
C THR A 58 -18.31 3.53 16.22
N SER A 59 -17.70 2.38 15.88
CA SER A 59 -18.38 1.11 15.55
C SER A 59 -18.59 0.18 16.75
N GLY A 60 -18.32 0.62 17.98
CA GLY A 60 -18.38 -0.26 19.14
C GLY A 60 -17.21 -1.22 19.26
N PHE A 61 -16.02 -0.79 18.80
CA PHE A 61 -14.75 -1.55 18.86
C PHE A 61 -14.74 -2.81 17.98
N GLU A 62 -15.34 -2.75 16.81
CA GLU A 62 -15.24 -3.84 15.84
C GLU A 62 -13.80 -4.12 15.41
N TYR A 63 -13.52 -5.38 15.12
CA TYR A 63 -12.19 -5.88 14.71
C TYR A 63 -11.03 -5.53 15.68
N PRO A 64 -11.17 -5.85 17.00
CA PRO A 64 -10.19 -5.42 18.01
C PRO A 64 -8.79 -5.97 17.78
N TRP A 65 -8.65 -7.20 17.33
CA TRP A 65 -7.35 -7.82 17.06
C TRP A 65 -6.67 -7.22 15.84
N PHE A 66 -7.45 -6.88 14.81
CA PHE A 66 -6.94 -6.13 13.66
C PHE A 66 -6.46 -4.73 14.08
N MET A 67 -7.24 -4.01 14.89
CA MET A 67 -6.86 -2.66 15.33
C MET A 67 -5.60 -2.69 16.21
N LEU A 68 -5.47 -3.68 17.09
CA LEU A 68 -4.25 -3.89 17.87
C LEU A 68 -3.05 -4.19 16.95
N ALA A 69 -3.23 -5.07 15.97
CA ALA A 69 -2.20 -5.41 14.98
C ALA A 69 -1.77 -4.18 14.17
N LEU A 70 -2.75 -3.41 13.66
CA LEU A 70 -2.49 -2.16 12.93
C LEU A 70 -1.73 -1.14 13.80
N THR A 71 -2.08 -1.05 15.09
CA THR A 71 -1.37 -0.18 16.04
C THR A 71 0.10 -0.61 16.18
N LEU A 72 0.38 -1.89 16.30
CA LEU A 72 1.73 -2.42 16.42
C LEU A 72 2.59 -2.10 15.19
N VAL A 73 2.09 -2.37 13.98
CA VAL A 73 2.86 -2.12 12.76
C VAL A 73 3.00 -0.62 12.49
N SER A 74 1.95 0.18 12.74
CA SER A 74 2.01 1.63 12.58
C SER A 74 2.98 2.26 13.55
N PHE A 75 2.99 1.81 14.81
CA PHE A 75 3.90 2.30 15.85
C PHE A 75 5.36 2.04 15.48
N ILE A 76 5.73 0.79 15.16
CA ILE A 76 7.12 0.47 14.84
C ILE A 76 7.58 1.17 13.55
N SER A 77 6.71 1.30 12.55
CA SER A 77 7.02 1.99 11.31
C SER A 77 7.16 3.51 11.52
N PHE A 78 6.37 4.10 12.42
CA PHE A 78 6.51 5.50 12.79
C PHE A 78 7.81 5.76 13.56
N VAL A 79 8.19 4.85 14.44
CA VAL A 79 9.50 4.93 15.13
C VAL A 79 10.64 4.85 14.12
N ASP A 80 10.52 3.99 13.10
CA ASP A 80 11.52 3.87 12.02
C ASP A 80 11.62 5.12 11.14
N ASP A 81 10.52 5.83 10.91
CA ASP A 81 10.50 7.13 10.22
C ASP A 81 11.22 8.23 10.99
N ILE A 82 11.20 8.18 12.32
CA ILE A 82 11.91 9.14 13.20
C ILE A 82 13.37 8.73 13.38
N ARG A 83 13.59 7.45 13.62
CA ARG A 83 14.90 6.89 13.95
C ARG A 83 14.99 5.46 13.48
N SER A 84 15.95 5.15 12.62
CA SER A 84 16.13 3.79 12.09
C SER A 84 16.15 2.73 13.19
N THR A 85 15.28 1.76 13.07
CA THR A 85 15.13 0.64 14.02
C THR A 85 15.87 -0.60 13.55
N SER A 86 16.18 -1.51 14.48
CA SER A 86 16.82 -2.76 14.11
C SER A 86 15.85 -3.65 13.32
N GLN A 87 16.38 -4.35 12.32
CA GLN A 87 15.60 -5.30 11.50
C GLN A 87 14.90 -6.37 12.34
N LYS A 88 15.55 -6.85 13.41
CA LYS A 88 14.97 -7.86 14.32
C LYS A 88 13.72 -7.33 15.03
N LEU A 89 13.77 -6.07 15.49
CA LEU A 89 12.63 -5.46 16.17
C LEU A 89 11.46 -5.25 15.21
N ARG A 90 11.72 -4.76 14.00
CA ARG A 90 10.68 -4.64 12.95
C ARG A 90 10.03 -5.98 12.65
N LEU A 91 10.82 -7.03 12.44
CA LEU A 91 10.32 -8.38 12.18
C LEU A 91 9.44 -8.89 13.34
N LEU A 92 9.84 -8.67 14.60
CA LEU A 92 9.05 -9.08 15.77
C LEU A 92 7.66 -8.42 15.75
N PHE A 93 7.60 -7.10 15.55
CA PHE A 93 6.32 -6.38 15.50
C PHE A 93 5.46 -6.80 14.31
N HIS A 94 6.05 -6.94 13.12
CA HIS A 94 5.32 -7.39 11.92
C HIS A 94 4.78 -8.80 12.10
N PHE A 95 5.59 -9.73 12.64
CA PHE A 95 5.15 -11.09 12.91
C PHE A 95 4.01 -11.13 13.94
N SER A 96 4.14 -10.40 15.05
CA SER A 96 3.10 -10.32 16.08
C SER A 96 1.78 -9.75 15.50
N ALA A 97 1.87 -8.73 14.65
CA ALA A 97 0.70 -8.15 14.00
C ALA A 97 0.06 -9.13 13.02
N MET A 98 0.85 -9.92 12.27
CA MET A 98 0.31 -10.97 11.40
C MET A 98 -0.43 -12.04 12.19
N VAL A 99 0.11 -12.50 13.33
CA VAL A 99 -0.56 -13.46 14.20
C VAL A 99 -1.93 -12.92 14.66
N LEU A 100 -1.99 -11.66 15.09
CA LEU A 100 -3.25 -11.03 15.52
C LEU A 100 -4.25 -10.89 14.35
N MET A 101 -3.78 -10.50 13.16
CA MET A 101 -4.61 -10.40 11.96
C MET A 101 -5.16 -11.78 11.54
N PHE A 102 -4.33 -12.82 11.58
CA PHE A 102 -4.75 -14.20 11.27
C PHE A 102 -5.74 -14.73 12.30
N TYR A 103 -5.59 -14.37 13.57
CA TYR A 103 -6.58 -14.65 14.59
C TYR A 103 -7.92 -13.95 14.29
N GLN A 104 -7.88 -12.66 13.91
CA GLN A 104 -9.08 -11.90 13.52
C GLN A 104 -9.78 -12.50 12.29
N TRP A 105 -9.04 -13.10 11.37
CA TRP A 105 -9.58 -13.79 10.19
C TRP A 105 -10.09 -15.21 10.48
N GLY A 106 -9.76 -15.79 11.66
CA GLY A 106 -10.08 -17.17 11.99
C GLY A 106 -9.21 -18.22 11.28
N LEU A 107 -8.04 -17.84 10.73
CA LEU A 107 -7.18 -18.74 9.97
C LEU A 107 -6.63 -19.92 10.82
N PHE A 108 -6.56 -19.79 12.13
CA PHE A 108 -6.08 -20.86 13.01
C PHE A 108 -7.02 -22.07 13.09
N SER A 109 -8.27 -21.95 12.58
CA SER A 109 -9.18 -23.08 12.38
C SER A 109 -8.91 -23.89 11.11
N LEU A 110 -8.09 -23.35 10.19
CA LEU A 110 -7.70 -24.00 8.94
C LEU A 110 -6.43 -24.82 9.10
N SER A 111 -6.09 -25.60 8.07
CA SER A 111 -4.83 -26.37 8.05
C SER A 111 -3.62 -25.44 8.15
N TRP A 112 -2.63 -25.83 8.94
CA TRP A 112 -1.43 -25.03 9.27
C TRP A 112 -0.66 -24.46 8.06
N TRP A 113 -0.68 -25.14 6.92
CA TRP A 113 0.00 -24.68 5.71
C TRP A 113 -0.63 -23.42 5.12
N TRP A 114 -1.95 -23.18 5.32
CA TRP A 114 -2.60 -21.92 4.95
C TRP A 114 -2.03 -20.73 5.71
N ILE A 115 -1.64 -20.93 6.96
CA ILE A 115 -0.99 -19.89 7.77
C ILE A 115 0.35 -19.50 7.16
N ILE A 116 1.12 -20.49 6.68
CA ILE A 116 2.42 -20.23 6.02
C ILE A 116 2.21 -19.48 4.69
N VAL A 117 1.25 -19.91 3.86
CA VAL A 117 0.92 -19.22 2.60
C VAL A 117 0.49 -17.79 2.89
N ALA A 118 -0.43 -17.56 3.83
CA ALA A 118 -0.87 -16.23 4.22
C ALA A 118 0.29 -15.36 4.72
N LEU A 119 1.20 -15.92 5.53
CA LEU A 119 2.37 -15.20 6.04
C LEU A 119 3.28 -14.73 4.90
N ILE A 120 3.58 -15.59 3.94
CA ILE A 120 4.41 -15.26 2.78
C ILE A 120 3.75 -14.17 1.93
N VAL A 121 2.46 -14.35 1.59
CA VAL A 121 1.71 -13.41 0.76
C VAL A 121 1.57 -12.06 1.44
N CYS A 122 1.13 -12.03 2.69
CA CYS A 122 0.94 -10.78 3.44
C CYS A 122 2.25 -10.02 3.63
N THR A 123 3.33 -10.72 4.00
CA THR A 123 4.66 -10.10 4.13
C THR A 123 5.14 -9.55 2.78
N GLY A 124 4.95 -10.31 1.71
CA GLY A 124 5.29 -9.87 0.34
C GLY A 124 4.54 -8.60 -0.06
N ILE A 125 3.24 -8.51 0.21
CA ILE A 125 2.41 -7.35 -0.12
C ILE A 125 2.82 -6.11 0.69
N ILE A 126 3.06 -6.25 2.00
CA ILE A 126 3.53 -5.11 2.82
C ILE A 126 4.86 -4.58 2.31
N ASN A 127 5.82 -5.47 2.01
CA ASN A 127 7.10 -5.06 1.46
C ASN A 127 6.94 -4.42 0.07
N ALA A 128 6.07 -4.97 -0.79
CA ALA A 128 5.80 -4.40 -2.10
C ALA A 128 5.25 -2.96 -1.97
N TYR A 129 4.29 -2.72 -1.08
CA TYR A 129 3.77 -1.37 -0.83
C TYR A 129 4.85 -0.40 -0.34
N ASN A 130 5.72 -0.85 0.56
CA ASN A 130 6.82 -0.04 1.06
C ASN A 130 7.82 0.30 -0.06
N PHE A 131 8.15 -0.65 -0.94
CA PHE A 131 9.04 -0.42 -2.08
C PHE A 131 8.41 0.47 -3.16
N MET A 132 7.09 0.43 -3.30
CA MET A 132 6.37 1.24 -4.27
C MET A 132 6.12 2.68 -3.79
N ASP A 133 6.38 3.01 -2.53
CA ASP A 133 6.20 4.37 -1.98
C ASP A 133 7.42 5.27 -2.27
N GLY A 134 7.73 5.51 -3.54
CA GLY A 134 8.94 6.27 -3.92
C GLY A 134 8.69 7.57 -4.69
N ILE A 135 7.44 7.88 -5.08
CA ILE A 135 7.08 9.11 -5.82
C ILE A 135 5.75 9.69 -5.35
N ASN A 136 5.56 10.99 -5.58
CA ASN A 136 4.35 11.69 -5.16
C ASN A 136 3.08 11.06 -5.73
N GLY A 137 2.12 10.76 -4.88
CA GLY A 137 0.79 10.30 -5.27
C GLY A 137 0.64 8.81 -5.50
N ILE A 138 1.74 8.05 -5.60
CA ILE A 138 1.66 6.65 -6.01
C ILE A 138 0.94 5.79 -4.97
N THR A 139 1.32 5.85 -3.71
CA THR A 139 0.73 5.05 -2.64
C THR A 139 -0.70 5.48 -2.32
N GLY A 140 -0.92 6.79 -2.12
CA GLY A 140 -2.26 7.30 -1.82
C GLY A 140 -3.23 7.08 -2.98
N GLY A 141 -2.83 7.43 -4.21
CA GLY A 141 -3.68 7.30 -5.39
C GLY A 141 -4.01 5.84 -5.73
N TYR A 142 -3.02 4.97 -5.68
CA TYR A 142 -3.22 3.53 -5.92
C TYR A 142 -4.17 2.91 -4.89
N SER A 143 -3.95 3.21 -3.60
CA SER A 143 -4.84 2.75 -2.52
C SER A 143 -6.25 3.32 -2.64
N LEU A 144 -6.40 4.56 -3.12
CA LEU A 144 -7.71 5.16 -3.38
C LEU A 144 -8.51 4.36 -4.40
N VAL A 145 -7.89 3.95 -5.51
CA VAL A 145 -8.53 3.12 -6.54
C VAL A 145 -9.01 1.79 -5.96
N ILE A 146 -8.17 1.12 -5.15
CA ILE A 146 -8.52 -0.16 -4.53
C ILE A 146 -9.66 0.01 -3.53
N LEU A 147 -9.61 1.05 -2.67
CA LEU A 147 -10.66 1.29 -1.67
C LEU A 147 -12.00 1.64 -2.31
N VAL A 148 -12.02 2.41 -3.41
CA VAL A 148 -13.24 2.68 -4.18
C VAL A 148 -13.80 1.40 -4.76
N ALA A 149 -12.95 0.53 -5.29
CA ALA A 149 -13.38 -0.77 -5.79
C ALA A 149 -13.93 -1.67 -4.67
N LEU A 150 -13.23 -1.73 -3.52
CA LEU A 150 -13.69 -2.50 -2.34
C LEU A 150 -15.03 -1.98 -1.81
N ALA A 151 -15.25 -0.65 -1.81
CA ALA A 151 -16.53 -0.07 -1.43
C ALA A 151 -17.66 -0.50 -2.39
N TYR A 152 -17.41 -0.48 -3.70
CA TYR A 152 -18.35 -0.96 -4.70
C TYR A 152 -18.63 -2.46 -4.54
N ILE A 153 -17.59 -3.28 -4.39
CA ILE A 153 -17.72 -4.74 -4.21
C ILE A 153 -18.52 -5.05 -2.95
N ASN A 154 -18.22 -4.38 -1.83
CA ASN A 154 -18.90 -4.59 -0.56
C ASN A 154 -20.37 -4.26 -0.62
N ARG A 155 -20.74 -3.23 -1.38
CA ARG A 155 -22.12 -2.75 -1.49
C ARG A 155 -22.94 -3.50 -2.54
N GLU A 156 -22.37 -3.76 -3.71
CA GLU A 156 -23.12 -4.21 -4.89
C GLU A 156 -22.90 -5.69 -5.24
N ILE A 157 -21.83 -6.31 -4.75
CA ILE A 157 -21.47 -7.69 -5.14
C ILE A 157 -21.59 -8.64 -3.96
N VAL A 158 -20.78 -8.42 -2.89
CA VAL A 158 -20.78 -9.25 -1.70
C VAL A 158 -20.38 -8.45 -0.47
N PRO A 159 -21.25 -8.34 0.55
CA PRO A 159 -20.89 -7.69 1.80
C PRO A 159 -19.89 -8.56 2.57
N PHE A 160 -18.75 -7.99 2.96
CA PHE A 160 -17.66 -8.68 3.67
C PHE A 160 -17.15 -7.91 4.91
N VAL A 161 -17.44 -6.62 4.99
CA VAL A 161 -17.17 -5.76 6.17
C VAL A 161 -18.25 -4.69 6.29
N GLU A 162 -18.33 -4.06 7.46
CA GLU A 162 -19.15 -2.85 7.63
C GLU A 162 -18.68 -1.73 6.70
N GLU A 163 -19.60 -1.13 5.93
CA GLU A 163 -19.27 -0.08 4.95
C GLU A 163 -18.53 1.10 5.58
N GLY A 164 -18.87 1.44 6.83
CA GLY A 164 -18.26 2.53 7.58
C GLY A 164 -16.75 2.42 7.68
N PHE A 165 -16.21 1.20 7.77
CA PHE A 165 -14.77 0.98 7.80
C PHE A 165 -14.10 1.44 6.51
N ILE A 166 -14.60 1.00 5.38
CA ILE A 166 -14.03 1.38 4.08
C ILE A 166 -14.12 2.90 3.88
N TYR A 167 -15.25 3.50 4.23
CA TYR A 167 -15.46 4.94 4.02
C TYR A 167 -14.60 5.82 4.92
N THR A 168 -14.35 5.45 6.18
CA THR A 168 -13.45 6.23 7.06
C THR A 168 -12.00 6.14 6.61
N VAL A 169 -11.57 4.97 6.12
CA VAL A 169 -10.24 4.81 5.50
C VAL A 169 -10.16 5.61 4.19
N LEU A 170 -11.20 5.59 3.34
CA LEU A 170 -11.28 6.44 2.15
C LEU A 170 -11.11 7.92 2.49
N CYS A 171 -11.79 8.41 3.53
CA CYS A 171 -11.63 9.79 4.01
C CYS A 171 -10.17 10.11 4.33
N SER A 172 -9.46 9.21 5.01
CA SER A 172 -8.05 9.42 5.37
C SER A 172 -7.14 9.43 4.14
N VAL A 173 -7.39 8.55 3.17
CA VAL A 173 -6.61 8.51 1.92
C VAL A 173 -6.86 9.76 1.08
N LEU A 174 -8.09 10.27 1.01
CA LEU A 174 -8.41 11.53 0.34
C LEU A 174 -7.68 12.72 0.98
N VAL A 175 -7.66 12.81 2.31
CA VAL A 175 -6.90 13.84 3.03
C VAL A 175 -5.41 13.74 2.73
N PHE A 176 -4.83 12.55 2.78
CA PHE A 176 -3.42 12.35 2.41
C PHE A 176 -3.14 12.75 0.96
N CYS A 177 -3.97 12.32 0.01
CA CYS A 177 -3.82 12.64 -1.41
C CYS A 177 -3.87 14.16 -1.64
N PHE A 178 -4.70 14.90 -0.92
CA PHE A 178 -4.74 16.36 -1.00
C PHE A 178 -3.37 17.00 -0.73
N PHE A 179 -2.54 16.44 0.15
CA PHE A 179 -1.21 16.97 0.48
C PHE A 179 -0.08 16.32 -0.32
N ASN A 180 -0.21 15.06 -0.71
CA ASN A 180 0.84 14.27 -1.36
C ASN A 180 0.71 14.22 -2.89
N PHE A 181 -0.51 14.06 -3.45
CA PHE A 181 -0.75 13.89 -4.89
C PHE A 181 -0.66 15.22 -5.64
N ARG A 182 0.54 15.78 -5.70
CA ARG A 182 0.84 17.06 -6.35
C ARG A 182 2.29 17.14 -6.81
N LYS A 183 2.60 18.05 -7.74
CA LYS A 183 3.98 18.24 -8.24
C LYS A 183 4.99 18.49 -7.11
N LYS A 184 4.57 19.22 -6.08
CA LYS A 184 5.36 19.51 -4.87
C LYS A 184 4.58 18.99 -3.68
N ALA A 185 4.83 17.72 -3.29
CA ALA A 185 4.20 17.14 -2.12
C ALA A 185 4.55 17.92 -0.85
N LYS A 186 3.60 18.02 0.08
CA LYS A 186 3.80 18.61 1.40
C LYS A 186 4.37 17.60 2.40
N CYS A 187 4.01 16.33 2.22
CA CYS A 187 4.48 15.22 3.02
C CYS A 187 4.63 13.97 2.15
N PHE A 188 5.44 13.02 2.60
CA PHE A 188 5.51 11.65 2.10
C PHE A 188 4.78 10.73 3.07
N ALA A 189 4.33 9.56 2.57
CA ALA A 189 3.65 8.59 3.41
C ALA A 189 4.56 8.11 4.54
N GLY A 190 5.81 7.87 4.24
CA GLY A 190 6.77 7.24 5.14
C GLY A 190 6.48 5.75 5.33
N ASP A 191 7.35 5.08 6.11
CA ASP A 191 7.14 3.67 6.43
C ASP A 191 5.83 3.48 7.19
N VAL A 192 5.47 4.41 8.08
CA VAL A 192 4.19 4.37 8.79
C VAL A 192 3.01 4.38 7.83
N GLY A 193 3.04 5.18 6.77
CA GLY A 193 1.95 5.27 5.81
C GLY A 193 1.87 4.06 4.88
N SER A 194 2.97 3.69 4.23
CA SER A 194 3.00 2.56 3.29
C SER A 194 2.63 1.24 3.96
N VAL A 195 3.14 0.98 5.18
CA VAL A 195 2.85 -0.23 5.95
C VAL A 195 1.42 -0.21 6.48
N SER A 196 0.94 0.91 7.03
CA SER A 196 -0.42 0.98 7.58
C SER A 196 -1.48 0.77 6.50
N ILE A 197 -1.37 1.45 5.35
CA ILE A 197 -2.35 1.30 4.28
C ILE A 197 -2.28 -0.10 3.66
N ALA A 198 -1.09 -0.67 3.47
CA ALA A 198 -0.94 -2.05 3.02
C ALA A 198 -1.63 -3.03 3.96
N PHE A 199 -1.44 -2.86 5.28
CA PHE A 199 -2.05 -3.70 6.30
C PHE A 199 -3.57 -3.59 6.33
N ILE A 200 -4.11 -2.37 6.15
CA ILE A 200 -5.57 -2.13 6.04
C ILE A 200 -6.13 -2.82 4.78
N LEU A 201 -5.48 -2.63 3.63
CA LEU A 201 -5.92 -3.25 2.37
C LEU A 201 -5.83 -4.77 2.42
N LEU A 202 -4.77 -5.31 3.04
CA LEU A 202 -4.65 -6.75 3.29
C LEU A 202 -5.81 -7.27 4.14
N PHE A 203 -6.16 -6.56 5.22
CA PHE A 203 -7.29 -6.96 6.06
C PHE A 203 -8.59 -7.00 5.25
N LEU A 204 -8.87 -5.97 4.46
CA LEU A 204 -10.08 -5.89 3.64
C LEU A 204 -10.12 -6.98 2.55
N ILE A 205 -9.03 -7.13 1.80
CA ILE A 205 -8.95 -8.15 0.73
C ILE A 205 -8.98 -9.56 1.33
N GLY A 206 -8.33 -9.78 2.47
CA GLY A 206 -8.37 -11.06 3.16
C GLY A 206 -9.78 -11.41 3.64
N LYS A 207 -10.53 -10.45 4.20
CA LYS A 207 -11.94 -10.64 4.55
C LYS A 207 -12.78 -10.99 3.32
N LEU A 208 -12.55 -10.31 2.19
CA LEU A 208 -13.24 -10.59 0.93
C LEU A 208 -12.92 -12.00 0.42
N ILE A 209 -11.64 -12.40 0.39
CA ILE A 209 -11.21 -13.75 -0.02
C ILE A 209 -11.85 -14.82 0.87
N ILE A 210 -11.85 -14.62 2.19
CA ILE A 210 -12.44 -15.59 3.13
C ILE A 210 -13.95 -15.68 2.95
N GLN A 211 -14.63 -14.55 2.73
CA GLN A 211 -16.07 -14.51 2.54
C GLN A 211 -16.53 -15.18 1.23
N THR A 212 -15.70 -15.07 0.18
CA THR A 212 -16.02 -15.59 -1.15
C THR A 212 -15.35 -16.94 -1.45
N GLU A 213 -14.41 -17.38 -0.64
CA GLU A 213 -13.52 -18.53 -0.88
C GLU A 213 -12.76 -18.42 -2.21
N ASP A 214 -12.58 -17.20 -2.74
CA ASP A 214 -11.96 -16.92 -4.04
C ASP A 214 -10.68 -16.09 -3.88
N PHE A 215 -9.53 -16.73 -4.10
CA PHE A 215 -8.22 -16.08 -4.02
C PHE A 215 -7.95 -15.13 -5.20
N SER A 216 -8.72 -15.21 -6.29
CA SER A 216 -8.50 -14.37 -7.46
C SER A 216 -8.72 -12.87 -7.19
N TRP A 217 -9.37 -12.49 -6.08
CA TRP A 217 -9.45 -11.11 -5.59
C TRP A 217 -8.09 -10.45 -5.34
N ILE A 218 -7.00 -11.22 -5.28
CA ILE A 218 -5.64 -10.66 -5.22
C ILE A 218 -5.30 -9.80 -6.45
N VAL A 219 -6.09 -9.90 -7.53
CA VAL A 219 -6.02 -9.04 -8.72
C VAL A 219 -6.12 -7.54 -8.39
N LEU A 220 -6.77 -7.19 -7.27
CA LEU A 220 -6.85 -5.82 -6.76
C LEU A 220 -5.46 -5.21 -6.46
N LEU A 221 -4.42 -6.03 -6.40
CA LEU A 221 -3.03 -5.63 -6.15
C LEU A 221 -2.10 -5.95 -7.33
N ALA A 222 -2.65 -6.29 -8.51
CA ALA A 222 -1.90 -6.88 -9.61
C ALA A 222 -0.73 -6.00 -10.09
N VAL A 223 -0.94 -4.69 -10.26
CA VAL A 223 0.09 -3.78 -10.81
C VAL A 223 1.29 -3.67 -9.88
N TYR A 224 1.06 -3.46 -8.58
CA TYR A 224 2.14 -3.43 -7.58
C TYR A 224 2.81 -4.80 -7.43
N GLY A 225 2.01 -5.87 -7.45
CA GLY A 225 2.52 -7.23 -7.34
C GLY A 225 3.47 -7.57 -8.48
N VAL A 226 3.08 -7.31 -9.72
CA VAL A 226 3.91 -7.61 -10.90
C VAL A 226 5.17 -6.75 -10.93
N ASP A 227 5.08 -5.43 -10.72
CA ASP A 227 6.27 -4.56 -10.69
C ASP A 227 7.25 -5.03 -9.60
N SER A 228 6.78 -5.29 -8.38
CA SER A 228 7.63 -5.68 -7.27
C SER A 228 8.28 -7.05 -7.50
N VAL A 229 7.50 -8.06 -7.87
CA VAL A 229 7.99 -9.43 -8.07
C VAL A 229 8.99 -9.49 -9.24
N LEU A 230 8.65 -8.90 -10.38
CA LEU A 230 9.55 -8.93 -11.55
C LEU A 230 10.80 -8.09 -11.31
N THR A 231 10.73 -7.01 -10.54
CA THR A 231 11.94 -6.25 -10.15
C THR A 231 12.83 -7.08 -9.24
N ILE A 232 12.30 -7.84 -8.30
CA ILE A 232 13.08 -8.77 -7.47
C ILE A 232 13.74 -9.84 -8.33
N ILE A 233 12.98 -10.48 -9.24
CA ILE A 233 13.52 -11.48 -10.18
C ILE A 233 14.63 -10.87 -11.03
N HIS A 234 14.44 -9.68 -11.59
CA HIS A 234 15.42 -8.99 -12.39
C HIS A 234 16.73 -8.73 -11.60
N ARG A 235 16.62 -8.30 -10.34
CA ARG A 235 17.78 -8.10 -9.46
C ARG A 235 18.52 -9.40 -9.14
N LEU A 236 17.78 -10.50 -8.93
CA LEU A 236 18.38 -11.82 -8.75
C LEU A 236 19.16 -12.27 -10.01
N MET A 237 18.61 -12.01 -11.21
CA MET A 237 19.31 -12.28 -12.48
C MET A 237 20.58 -11.42 -12.65
N LEU A 238 20.61 -10.24 -12.04
CA LEU A 238 21.80 -9.37 -11.99
C LEU A 238 22.77 -9.74 -10.86
N HIS A 239 22.50 -10.80 -10.11
CA HIS A 239 23.27 -11.26 -8.94
C HIS A 239 23.40 -10.20 -7.83
N GLU A 240 22.38 -9.34 -7.67
CA GLU A 240 22.36 -8.29 -6.65
C GLU A 240 21.83 -8.80 -5.31
N ASN A 241 22.35 -8.21 -4.23
CA ASN A 241 21.76 -8.44 -2.90
C ASN A 241 20.41 -7.76 -2.81
N ILE A 242 19.31 -8.55 -2.74
CA ILE A 242 17.92 -8.06 -2.65
C ILE A 242 17.64 -7.28 -1.36
N GLY A 243 18.44 -7.48 -0.30
CA GLY A 243 18.31 -6.74 0.97
C GLY A 243 18.86 -5.31 0.91
N LEU A 244 19.58 -4.93 -0.14
CA LEU A 244 20.09 -3.58 -0.30
C LEU A 244 19.05 -2.68 -0.98
N PRO A 245 18.94 -1.40 -0.57
CA PRO A 245 18.08 -0.44 -1.22
C PRO A 245 18.46 -0.23 -2.69
N HIS A 246 17.46 -0.04 -3.55
CA HIS A 246 17.64 0.17 -4.98
C HIS A 246 16.59 1.11 -5.57
N ARG A 247 16.69 1.47 -6.85
CA ARG A 247 15.71 2.26 -7.59
C ARG A 247 15.46 1.69 -8.99
N LYS A 248 15.11 0.40 -9.04
CA LYS A 248 14.97 -0.36 -10.30
C LYS A 248 13.54 -0.76 -10.62
N HIS A 249 12.56 -0.33 -9.83
CA HIS A 249 11.16 -0.52 -10.15
C HIS A 249 10.78 0.23 -11.44
N LEU A 250 9.82 -0.29 -12.17
CA LEU A 250 9.37 0.29 -13.43
C LEU A 250 8.96 1.75 -13.24
N TYR A 251 8.18 2.08 -12.18
CA TYR A 251 7.79 3.44 -11.88
C TYR A 251 8.99 4.37 -11.62
N GLN A 252 10.07 3.85 -11.00
CA GLN A 252 11.28 4.62 -10.73
C GLN A 252 12.07 4.90 -12.01
N ILE A 253 12.13 3.95 -12.93
CA ILE A 253 12.73 4.16 -14.25
C ILE A 253 11.95 5.24 -15.02
N MET A 254 10.60 5.19 -15.00
CA MET A 254 9.77 6.25 -15.60
C MET A 254 10.05 7.61 -14.99
N ALA A 255 10.08 7.72 -13.67
CA ALA A 255 10.25 9.00 -12.99
C ALA A 255 11.69 9.54 -13.05
N ASN A 256 12.69 8.69 -12.84
CA ASN A 256 14.08 9.11 -12.68
C ASN A 256 14.85 9.15 -14.00
N GLU A 257 14.69 8.13 -14.85
CA GLU A 257 15.44 8.02 -16.10
C GLU A 257 14.73 8.71 -17.26
N LEU A 258 13.43 8.46 -17.42
CA LEU A 258 12.61 9.09 -18.47
C LEU A 258 12.09 10.48 -18.08
N LYS A 259 12.32 10.94 -16.84
CA LYS A 259 11.90 12.25 -16.34
C LYS A 259 10.39 12.50 -16.44
N VAL A 260 9.58 11.46 -16.43
CA VAL A 260 8.13 11.59 -16.42
C VAL A 260 7.68 12.18 -15.06
N PRO A 261 6.83 13.20 -15.04
CA PRO A 261 6.37 13.79 -13.78
C PRO A 261 5.73 12.76 -12.85
N HIS A 262 6.05 12.80 -11.54
CA HIS A 262 5.56 11.85 -10.54
C HIS A 262 4.06 11.64 -10.60
N VAL A 263 3.28 12.73 -10.63
CA VAL A 263 1.81 12.68 -10.70
C VAL A 263 1.33 11.92 -11.94
N MET A 264 2.03 12.05 -13.07
CA MET A 264 1.67 11.34 -14.30
C MET A 264 1.96 9.84 -14.18
N VAL A 265 3.12 9.46 -13.64
CA VAL A 265 3.45 8.05 -13.37
C VAL A 265 2.44 7.43 -12.42
N SER A 266 2.13 8.12 -11.32
CA SER A 266 1.13 7.65 -10.35
C SER A 266 -0.25 7.52 -10.97
N SER A 267 -0.67 8.48 -11.83
CA SER A 267 -1.95 8.39 -12.55
C SER A 267 -2.00 7.20 -13.52
N VAL A 268 -0.90 6.86 -14.18
CA VAL A 268 -0.83 5.65 -15.04
C VAL A 268 -1.04 4.38 -14.21
N TYR A 269 -0.37 4.25 -13.05
CA TYR A 269 -0.57 3.10 -12.17
C TYR A 269 -2.01 2.98 -11.67
N MET A 270 -2.61 4.11 -11.27
CA MET A 270 -4.03 4.18 -10.88
C MET A 270 -4.96 3.74 -12.00
N LEU A 271 -4.76 4.27 -13.20
CA LEU A 271 -5.60 3.98 -14.36
C LEU A 271 -5.51 2.52 -14.78
N VAL A 272 -4.28 1.98 -14.87
CA VAL A 272 -4.07 0.57 -15.22
C VAL A 272 -4.74 -0.34 -14.19
N GLN A 273 -4.57 -0.06 -12.91
CA GLN A 273 -5.23 -0.85 -11.86
C GLN A 273 -6.76 -0.72 -11.92
N ALA A 274 -7.30 0.48 -12.17
CA ALA A 274 -8.73 0.69 -12.31
C ALA A 274 -9.31 -0.10 -13.49
N ILE A 275 -8.64 -0.10 -14.65
CA ILE A 275 -9.05 -0.87 -15.83
C ILE A 275 -9.06 -2.37 -15.52
N ILE A 276 -8.01 -2.87 -14.83
CA ILE A 276 -7.92 -4.27 -14.41
C ILE A 276 -9.09 -4.63 -13.49
N ILE A 277 -9.40 -3.80 -12.50
CA ILE A 277 -10.50 -4.04 -11.56
C ILE A 277 -11.85 -4.06 -12.28
N ILE A 278 -12.11 -3.09 -13.14
CA ILE A 278 -13.35 -3.03 -13.92
C ILE A 278 -13.50 -4.29 -14.80
N GLY A 279 -12.44 -4.66 -15.52
CA GLY A 279 -12.44 -5.88 -16.31
C GLY A 279 -12.65 -7.14 -15.48
N TYR A 280 -12.05 -7.22 -14.29
CA TYR A 280 -12.25 -8.33 -13.36
C TYR A 280 -13.70 -8.44 -12.89
N ILE A 281 -14.32 -7.31 -12.51
CA ILE A 281 -15.73 -7.29 -12.09
C ILE A 281 -16.66 -7.75 -13.21
N ILE A 282 -16.36 -7.42 -14.47
CA ILE A 282 -17.13 -7.90 -15.62
C ILE A 282 -16.94 -9.41 -15.84
N CYS A 283 -15.74 -9.93 -15.54
CA CYS A 283 -15.36 -11.33 -15.77
C CYS A 283 -15.37 -12.19 -14.49
N LEU A 284 -16.16 -11.85 -13.47
CA LEU A 284 -16.17 -12.53 -12.16
C LEU A 284 -16.29 -14.06 -12.24
N ASN A 285 -17.09 -14.58 -13.16
CA ASN A 285 -17.27 -16.02 -13.34
C ASN A 285 -15.99 -16.76 -13.80
N ASP A 286 -15.02 -16.04 -14.35
CA ASP A 286 -13.74 -16.56 -14.83
C ASP A 286 -12.55 -15.92 -14.07
N GLY A 287 -12.72 -15.60 -12.80
CA GLY A 287 -11.79 -14.82 -11.98
C GLY A 287 -10.34 -15.30 -12.06
N TYR A 288 -10.08 -16.60 -11.92
CA TYR A 288 -8.71 -17.15 -12.02
C TYR A 288 -8.11 -17.04 -13.42
N ARG A 289 -8.91 -17.22 -14.48
CA ARG A 289 -8.43 -17.04 -15.86
C ARG A 289 -8.11 -15.59 -16.14
N TYR A 290 -8.95 -14.67 -15.64
CA TYR A 290 -8.72 -13.25 -15.75
C TYR A 290 -7.45 -12.83 -14.98
N LEU A 291 -7.26 -13.31 -13.76
CA LEU A 291 -6.05 -13.07 -12.98
C LEU A 291 -4.79 -13.56 -13.72
N ALA A 292 -4.80 -14.77 -14.24
CA ALA A 292 -3.68 -15.34 -15.00
C ALA A 292 -3.37 -14.51 -16.25
N GLY A 293 -4.39 -14.13 -17.02
CA GLY A 293 -4.25 -13.27 -18.19
C GLY A 293 -3.70 -11.88 -17.85
N THR A 294 -4.17 -11.30 -16.74
CA THR A 294 -3.70 -10.00 -16.23
C THR A 294 -2.22 -10.06 -15.84
N ILE A 295 -1.81 -11.09 -15.09
CA ILE A 295 -0.41 -11.27 -14.69
C ILE A 295 0.47 -11.45 -15.93
N LEU A 296 0.03 -12.24 -16.91
CA LEU A 296 0.78 -12.44 -18.16
C LEU A 296 0.93 -11.12 -18.94
N ALA A 297 -0.17 -10.39 -19.14
CA ALA A 297 -0.17 -9.13 -19.87
C ALA A 297 0.73 -8.08 -19.20
N LEU A 298 0.60 -7.89 -17.89
CA LEU A 298 1.45 -6.96 -17.12
C LEU A 298 2.93 -7.40 -17.16
N SER A 299 3.21 -8.70 -17.08
CA SER A 299 4.58 -9.22 -17.16
C SER A 299 5.22 -8.96 -18.51
N LEU A 300 4.47 -9.16 -19.61
CA LEU A 300 4.95 -8.82 -20.95
C LEU A 300 5.23 -7.32 -21.10
N LEU A 301 4.32 -6.49 -20.63
CA LEU A 301 4.52 -5.03 -20.62
C LEU A 301 5.75 -4.62 -19.82
N TYR A 302 5.94 -5.20 -18.62
CA TYR A 302 7.12 -4.95 -17.78
C TYR A 302 8.40 -5.36 -18.51
N ILE A 303 8.46 -6.57 -19.08
CA ILE A 303 9.65 -7.09 -19.77
C ILE A 303 9.98 -6.23 -20.99
N CYS A 304 8.99 -5.87 -21.81
CA CYS A 304 9.18 -4.99 -22.97
C CYS A 304 9.70 -3.61 -22.56
N PHE A 305 9.10 -3.03 -21.50
CA PHE A 305 9.55 -1.74 -20.98
C PHE A 305 10.99 -1.81 -20.46
N MET A 306 11.30 -2.80 -19.64
CA MET A 306 12.65 -2.95 -19.05
C MET A 306 13.71 -3.23 -20.12
N LYS A 307 13.44 -4.07 -21.12
CA LYS A 307 14.37 -4.28 -22.25
C LYS A 307 14.70 -2.98 -22.98
N THR A 308 13.73 -2.09 -23.12
CA THR A 308 13.89 -0.84 -23.87
C THR A 308 14.60 0.24 -23.05
N PHE A 309 14.19 0.43 -21.79
CA PHE A 309 14.54 1.61 -21.02
C PHE A 309 15.55 1.36 -19.88
N PHE A 310 15.69 0.12 -19.39
CA PHE A 310 16.60 -0.17 -18.28
C PHE A 310 18.06 0.18 -18.59
N ARG A 311 18.47 0.13 -19.86
CA ARG A 311 19.80 0.59 -20.30
C ARG A 311 20.13 2.04 -19.96
N LEU A 312 19.11 2.87 -19.69
CA LEU A 312 19.27 4.26 -19.25
C LEU A 312 19.58 4.36 -17.76
N HIS A 313 19.36 3.29 -17.02
CA HIS A 313 19.64 3.22 -15.59
C HIS A 313 21.16 3.13 -15.39
N LYS A 314 21.73 4.23 -14.89
CA LYS A 314 23.15 4.22 -14.47
C LYS A 314 23.22 3.56 -13.09
N CYS A 315 24.01 2.49 -12.98
CA CYS A 315 24.34 1.93 -11.66
C CYS A 315 25.04 3.03 -10.85
N VAL A 316 24.38 3.48 -9.77
CA VAL A 316 24.95 4.41 -8.80
C VAL A 316 25.49 3.59 -7.64
#